data_154c238844d8d9fb8b2096c9e77b6e71
#
_entry.id   154c238844d8d9fb8b2096c9e77b6e71
#
_cell.length_a   1.000
_cell.length_b   1.000
_cell.length_c   1.000
_cell.angle_alpha   90.00
_cell.angle_beta   90.00
_cell.angle_gamma   90.00
#
_symmetry.space_group_name_H-M   'P 1'
#
loop_
_entity.id
_entity.type
_entity.pdbx_description
1 polymer ?
#
loop_
_entity_poly.entity_id
_entity_poly.type
_entity_poly.pdbx_seq_one_letter_code
_entity_poly.pdbx_strand_id
1 'polypeptide(L)'
;MDTFRIVVISDTHKDFLSLRKIAERHIQNADLFIHLGDLEEDVKKLKALYPNLPVRQVRGNCDFGSKLKTVDTVEVGGVKIFFCHWHTMMVGAGTGLLEQAARETGCKIALFGHTHVSCCRYQEGLYVMNPGSPAQPRDGRRSYGIIDITPSGTLPYVVKLDP
;
A
#
# COMPACT_ATOMS: atom_id res chain seq x y z
N MET A 1 -18.39 13.03 12.52
CA MET A 1 -17.82 13.16 11.17
C MET A 1 -16.67 12.19 11.02
N ASP A 2 -16.75 11.41 9.99
CA ASP A 2 -15.90 10.24 9.90
C ASP A 2 -14.52 10.58 9.35
N THR A 3 -13.50 10.16 10.08
CA THR A 3 -12.10 10.23 9.68
C THR A 3 -11.60 8.81 9.57
N PHE A 4 -10.91 8.49 8.47
CA PHE A 4 -10.38 7.16 8.23
C PHE A 4 -8.88 7.23 8.02
N ARG A 5 -8.17 6.25 8.51
CA ARG A 5 -6.74 6.11 8.27
C ARG A 5 -6.43 4.75 7.68
N ILE A 6 -5.70 4.75 6.57
CA ILE A 6 -5.23 3.56 5.89
C ILE A 6 -3.70 3.55 5.93
N VAL A 7 -3.13 2.43 6.35
CA VAL A 7 -1.68 2.24 6.35
C VAL A 7 -1.31 1.38 5.16
N VAL A 8 -0.39 1.84 4.33
CA VAL A 8 0.01 1.19 3.09
C VAL A 8 1.45 0.70 3.20
N ILE A 9 1.65 -0.60 3.02
CA ILE A 9 2.96 -1.24 3.17
C ILE A 9 3.21 -2.12 1.95
N SER A 10 4.45 -2.20 1.50
CA SER A 10 4.84 -3.03 0.38
C SER A 10 6.25 -3.55 0.54
N ASP A 11 6.55 -4.69 -0.12
CA ASP A 11 7.92 -5.17 -0.28
C ASP A 11 8.62 -5.41 1.05
N THR A 12 7.97 -6.14 1.95
CA THR A 12 8.51 -6.48 3.27
C THR A 12 9.59 -7.55 3.23
N HIS A 13 9.63 -8.37 2.19
CA HIS A 13 10.70 -9.33 1.89
C HIS A 13 11.27 -10.07 3.11
N LYS A 14 10.39 -10.69 3.91
CA LYS A 14 10.74 -11.46 5.10
C LYS A 14 11.22 -10.62 6.28
N ASP A 15 11.23 -9.30 6.18
CA ASP A 15 11.52 -8.45 7.34
C ASP A 15 10.24 -8.25 8.16
N PHE A 16 9.82 -9.31 8.81
CA PHE A 16 8.61 -9.32 9.61
C PHE A 16 8.66 -8.31 10.76
N LEU A 17 9.84 -8.08 11.34
CA LEU A 17 9.97 -7.15 12.46
C LEU A 17 9.62 -5.71 12.04
N SER A 18 10.03 -5.30 10.85
CA SER A 18 9.67 -3.97 10.34
C SER A 18 8.16 -3.86 10.09
N LEU A 19 7.55 -4.89 9.51
CA LEU A 19 6.11 -4.92 9.30
C LEU A 19 5.36 -4.86 10.64
N ARG A 20 5.78 -5.67 11.61
CA ARG A 20 5.18 -5.70 12.93
C ARG A 20 5.27 -4.34 13.63
N LYS A 21 6.43 -3.70 13.56
CA LYS A 21 6.65 -2.39 14.16
C LYS A 21 5.71 -1.34 13.60
N ILE A 22 5.52 -1.33 12.28
CA ILE A 22 4.58 -0.42 11.62
C ILE A 22 3.15 -0.72 12.07
N ALA A 23 2.76 -1.99 12.05
CA ALA A 23 1.41 -2.39 12.44
C ALA A 23 1.11 -1.99 13.89
N GLU A 24 2.03 -2.25 14.82
CA GLU A 24 1.84 -1.92 16.23
C GLU A 24 1.73 -0.41 16.47
N ARG A 25 2.42 0.39 15.65
CA ARG A 25 2.33 1.84 15.73
C ARG A 25 0.93 2.36 15.38
N HIS A 26 0.21 1.66 14.53
CA HIS A 26 -1.07 2.12 13.98
C HIS A 26 -2.28 1.27 14.33
N ILE A 27 -2.10 0.17 15.06
CA ILE A 27 -3.17 -0.79 15.31
C ILE A 27 -4.40 -0.18 15.98
N GLN A 28 -4.22 0.88 16.77
CA GLN A 28 -5.33 1.52 17.48
C GLN A 28 -5.97 2.66 16.69
N ASN A 29 -5.35 3.13 15.61
CA ASN A 29 -5.88 4.29 14.90
C ASN A 29 -6.08 4.05 13.39
N ALA A 30 -5.66 2.92 12.86
CA ALA A 30 -5.86 2.61 11.46
C ALA A 30 -7.15 1.81 11.25
N ASP A 31 -7.89 2.16 10.22
CA ASP A 31 -9.12 1.47 9.84
C ASP A 31 -8.84 0.33 8.87
N LEU A 32 -7.73 0.39 8.15
CA LEU A 32 -7.36 -0.63 7.17
C LEU A 32 -5.85 -0.61 6.95
N PHE A 33 -5.29 -1.80 6.73
CA PHE A 33 -3.92 -1.98 6.27
C PHE A 33 -3.97 -2.56 4.86
N ILE A 34 -3.20 -2.00 3.94
CA ILE A 34 -3.06 -2.51 2.58
C ILE A 34 -1.62 -2.94 2.37
N HIS A 35 -1.42 -4.20 1.99
CA HIS A 35 -0.10 -4.75 1.65
C HIS A 35 -0.04 -4.98 0.13
N LEU A 36 0.92 -4.39 -0.53
CA LEU A 36 1.02 -4.39 -1.99
C LEU A 36 1.89 -5.52 -2.56
N GLY A 37 2.18 -6.55 -1.75
CA GLY A 37 2.93 -7.72 -2.19
C GLY A 37 4.38 -7.74 -1.77
N ASP A 38 5.03 -8.89 -1.98
CA ASP A 38 6.40 -9.21 -1.62
C ASP A 38 6.72 -8.93 -0.15
N LEU A 39 6.34 -9.71 0.88
CA LEU A 39 5.93 -11.10 0.75
C LEU A 39 4.63 -11.35 1.54
N GLU A 40 3.71 -12.14 0.99
CA GLU A 40 2.43 -12.42 1.67
C GLU A 40 2.60 -13.24 2.96
N GLU A 41 3.67 -14.01 3.08
CA GLU A 41 3.97 -14.75 4.31
C GLU A 41 4.14 -13.82 5.51
N ASP A 42 4.67 -12.62 5.30
CA ASP A 42 4.81 -11.64 6.36
C ASP A 42 3.45 -11.22 6.91
N VAL A 43 2.47 -11.07 6.02
CA VAL A 43 1.10 -10.72 6.41
C VAL A 43 0.45 -11.87 7.17
N LYS A 44 0.69 -13.13 6.76
CA LYS A 44 0.18 -14.30 7.48
C LYS A 44 0.69 -14.34 8.92
N LYS A 45 1.98 -14.08 9.12
CA LYS A 45 2.57 -14.00 10.46
C LYS A 45 1.95 -12.88 11.28
N LEU A 46 1.71 -11.73 10.67
CA LEU A 46 1.11 -10.60 11.35
C LEU A 46 -0.33 -10.92 11.79
N LYS A 47 -1.11 -11.55 10.93
CA LYS A 47 -2.49 -11.93 11.24
C LYS A 47 -2.57 -13.04 12.28
N ALA A 48 -1.53 -13.87 12.41
CA ALA A 48 -1.46 -14.85 13.48
C ALA A 48 -1.31 -14.18 14.86
N LEU A 49 -0.60 -13.04 14.90
CA LEU A 49 -0.46 -12.25 16.14
C LEU A 49 -1.68 -11.37 16.41
N TYR A 50 -2.27 -10.85 15.35
CA TYR A 50 -3.41 -9.91 15.44
C TYR A 50 -4.54 -10.40 14.52
N PRO A 51 -5.32 -11.41 14.94
CA PRO A 51 -6.32 -12.04 14.06
C PRO A 51 -7.41 -11.09 13.56
N ASN A 52 -7.68 -10.01 14.29
CA ASN A 52 -8.74 -9.06 13.94
C ASN A 52 -8.24 -7.87 13.13
N LEU A 53 -6.95 -7.86 12.77
CA LEU A 53 -6.37 -6.76 12.00
C LEU A 53 -6.99 -6.71 10.60
N PRO A 54 -7.60 -5.57 10.19
CA PRO A 54 -8.21 -5.46 8.87
C PRO A 54 -7.11 -5.25 7.81
N VAL A 55 -6.88 -6.28 7.01
CA VAL A 55 -5.83 -6.25 5.97
C VAL A 55 -6.43 -6.61 4.62
N ARG A 56 -6.10 -5.81 3.60
CA ARG A 56 -6.30 -6.14 2.20
C ARG A 56 -4.92 -6.29 1.56
N GLN A 57 -4.77 -7.22 0.63
CA GLN A 57 -3.46 -7.48 0.03
C GLN A 57 -3.59 -7.97 -1.40
N VAL A 58 -2.54 -7.72 -2.17
CA VAL A 58 -2.36 -8.29 -3.51
C VAL A 58 -1.05 -9.07 -3.53
N ARG A 59 -0.88 -9.93 -4.53
CA ARG A 59 0.35 -10.69 -4.67
C ARG A 59 1.40 -9.88 -5.41
N GLY A 60 2.66 -10.04 -5.00
CA GLY A 60 3.81 -9.51 -5.72
C GLY A 60 4.49 -10.60 -6.55
N ASN A 61 5.55 -10.22 -7.25
CA ASN A 61 6.29 -11.15 -8.11
C ASN A 61 7.07 -12.21 -7.32
N CYS A 62 7.35 -11.95 -6.05
CA CYS A 62 8.03 -12.92 -5.17
C CYS A 62 7.05 -13.81 -4.40
N ASP A 63 5.75 -13.65 -4.60
CA ASP A 63 4.72 -14.46 -3.93
C ASP A 63 4.36 -15.66 -4.80
N PHE A 64 5.29 -16.60 -4.92
CA PHE A 64 5.14 -17.77 -5.77
C PHE A 64 4.01 -18.67 -5.28
N GLY A 65 3.15 -19.10 -6.22
CA GLY A 65 2.02 -19.95 -5.90
C GLY A 65 0.89 -19.27 -5.15
N SER A 66 0.92 -17.96 -5.00
CA SER A 66 -0.11 -17.21 -4.31
C SER A 66 -1.45 -17.29 -5.04
N LYS A 67 -2.52 -17.37 -4.25
CA LYS A 67 -3.89 -17.31 -4.76
C LYS A 67 -4.49 -15.91 -4.65
N LEU A 68 -3.73 -14.95 -4.17
CA LEU A 68 -4.17 -13.56 -4.07
C LEU A 68 -4.35 -12.94 -5.44
N LYS A 69 -5.21 -11.94 -5.53
CA LYS A 69 -5.38 -11.14 -6.73
C LYS A 69 -4.11 -10.34 -7.01
N THR A 70 -3.86 -10.05 -8.28
CA THR A 70 -2.75 -9.18 -8.69
C THR A 70 -3.15 -7.71 -8.62
N VAL A 71 -4.44 -7.43 -8.74
CA VAL A 71 -5.01 -6.08 -8.73
C VAL A 71 -6.31 -6.13 -7.93
N ASP A 72 -6.56 -5.11 -7.12
CA ASP A 72 -7.82 -5.02 -6.37
C ASP A 72 -8.21 -3.56 -6.16
N THR A 73 -9.44 -3.35 -5.73
CA THR A 73 -9.95 -2.03 -5.34
C THR A 73 -10.65 -2.13 -4.00
N VAL A 74 -10.65 -1.02 -3.26
CA VAL A 74 -11.38 -0.90 -2.00
C VAL A 74 -11.93 0.52 -1.89
N GLU A 75 -13.07 0.67 -1.24
CA GLU A 75 -13.64 1.98 -0.97
C GLU A 75 -13.66 2.21 0.54
N VAL A 76 -13.09 3.34 0.97
CA VAL A 76 -13.04 3.73 2.38
C VAL A 76 -13.45 5.19 2.45
N GLY A 77 -14.44 5.48 3.31
CA GLY A 77 -14.90 6.86 3.50
C GLY A 77 -15.35 7.55 2.23
N GLY A 78 -15.91 6.79 1.27
CA GLY A 78 -16.35 7.33 -0.02
C GLY A 78 -15.23 7.50 -1.04
N VAL A 79 -13.99 7.14 -0.69
CA VAL A 79 -12.84 7.24 -1.58
C VAL A 79 -12.47 5.86 -2.10
N LYS A 80 -12.47 5.70 -3.42
CA LYS A 80 -12.14 4.45 -4.06
C LYS A 80 -10.66 4.39 -4.39
N ILE A 81 -10.03 3.28 -4.02
CA ILE A 81 -8.58 3.10 -4.10
C ILE A 81 -8.28 1.88 -4.98
N PHE A 82 -7.43 2.07 -5.97
CA PHE A 82 -6.92 1.02 -6.85
C PHE A 82 -5.53 0.61 -6.34
N PHE A 83 -5.26 -0.69 -6.20
CA PHE A 83 -3.95 -1.10 -5.75
C PHE A 83 -3.48 -2.40 -6.41
N CYS A 84 -2.18 -2.46 -6.69
CA CYS A 84 -1.50 -3.59 -7.29
C CYS A 84 -0.05 -3.60 -6.83
N HIS A 85 0.65 -4.71 -7.05
CA HIS A 85 2.10 -4.71 -6.81
C HIS A 85 2.80 -3.93 -7.93
N TRP A 86 2.83 -4.50 -9.12
CA TRP A 86 3.44 -3.83 -10.26
C TRP A 86 3.38 -4.66 -11.54
N HIS A 87 3.92 -5.90 -11.48
CA HIS A 87 4.33 -6.65 -12.67
C HIS A 87 3.24 -6.85 -13.72
N THR A 88 1.98 -6.85 -13.31
CA THR A 88 0.85 -6.99 -14.24
C THR A 88 0.49 -5.68 -14.93
N MET A 89 0.92 -4.55 -14.37
CA MET A 89 0.64 -3.21 -14.92
C MET A 89 1.83 -2.64 -15.69
N MET A 90 2.91 -3.40 -15.83
CA MET A 90 4.13 -3.03 -16.56
C MET A 90 4.68 -1.65 -16.18
N VAL A 91 4.70 -1.36 -14.89
CA VAL A 91 5.07 -0.02 -14.38
C VAL A 91 6.53 0.35 -14.68
N GLY A 92 7.37 -0.61 -15.11
CA GLY A 92 8.74 -0.34 -15.57
C GLY A 92 8.83 0.68 -16.69
N ALA A 93 7.76 0.84 -17.46
CA ALA A 93 7.67 1.83 -18.53
C ALA A 93 6.97 3.12 -18.05
N GLY A 94 6.83 3.33 -16.73
CA GLY A 94 6.10 4.44 -16.14
C GLY A 94 4.77 4.00 -15.53
N THR A 95 4.01 4.94 -15.01
CA THR A 95 2.77 4.65 -14.30
C THR A 95 1.51 4.85 -15.15
N GLY A 96 1.66 5.07 -16.46
CA GLY A 96 0.53 5.41 -17.34
C GLY A 96 -0.60 4.38 -17.34
N LEU A 97 -0.27 3.08 -17.45
CA LEU A 97 -1.29 2.03 -17.45
C LEU A 97 -1.98 1.91 -16.10
N LEU A 98 -1.25 2.06 -15.00
CA LEU A 98 -1.80 2.07 -13.66
C LEU A 98 -2.80 3.22 -13.50
N GLU A 99 -2.41 4.41 -13.92
CA GLU A 99 -3.26 5.61 -13.82
C GLU A 99 -4.52 5.45 -14.67
N GLN A 100 -4.39 4.92 -15.88
CA GLN A 100 -5.52 4.67 -16.76
C GLN A 100 -6.50 3.70 -16.11
N ALA A 101 -6.01 2.58 -15.59
CA ALA A 101 -6.86 1.58 -14.94
C ALA A 101 -7.58 2.16 -13.71
N ALA A 102 -6.88 2.97 -12.92
CA ALA A 102 -7.48 3.62 -11.76
C ALA A 102 -8.58 4.59 -12.18
N ARG A 103 -8.36 5.39 -13.22
CA ARG A 103 -9.36 6.35 -13.71
C ARG A 103 -10.58 5.65 -14.30
N GLU A 104 -10.37 4.58 -15.06
CA GLU A 104 -11.46 3.81 -15.66
C GLU A 104 -12.36 3.15 -14.61
N THR A 105 -11.81 2.82 -13.45
CA THR A 105 -12.58 2.22 -12.35
C THR A 105 -13.12 3.25 -11.36
N GLY A 106 -12.94 4.53 -11.63
CA GLY A 106 -13.46 5.61 -10.79
C GLY A 106 -12.68 5.82 -9.50
N CYS A 107 -11.43 5.36 -9.45
CA CYS A 107 -10.59 5.49 -8.27
C CYS A 107 -9.97 6.88 -8.17
N LYS A 108 -9.77 7.35 -6.94
CA LYS A 108 -9.13 8.63 -6.65
C LYS A 108 -7.67 8.46 -6.22
N ILE A 109 -7.28 7.23 -5.91
CA ILE A 109 -5.93 6.90 -5.46
C ILE A 109 -5.51 5.63 -6.18
N ALA A 110 -4.27 5.60 -6.68
CA ALA A 110 -3.63 4.43 -7.25
C ALA A 110 -2.36 4.11 -6.46
N LEU A 111 -2.26 2.89 -5.96
CA LEU A 111 -1.14 2.44 -5.15
C LEU A 111 -0.36 1.35 -5.88
N PHE A 112 0.96 1.41 -5.81
CA PHE A 112 1.83 0.37 -6.37
C PHE A 112 3.10 0.20 -5.53
N GLY A 113 3.76 -0.93 -5.67
CA GLY A 113 5.00 -1.24 -4.97
C GLY A 113 6.11 -1.61 -5.94
N HIS A 114 6.83 -2.69 -5.64
CA HIS A 114 7.85 -3.31 -6.48
C HIS A 114 9.16 -2.53 -6.66
N THR A 115 9.11 -1.24 -6.93
CA THR A 115 10.32 -0.46 -7.22
C THR A 115 11.20 -0.24 -6.00
N HIS A 116 10.64 -0.40 -4.79
CA HIS A 116 11.29 -0.06 -3.51
C HIS A 116 11.68 1.42 -3.43
N VAL A 117 11.05 2.25 -4.23
CA VAL A 117 11.28 3.71 -4.25
C VAL A 117 9.96 4.39 -3.91
N SER A 118 9.96 5.14 -2.82
CA SER A 118 8.76 5.84 -2.39
C SER A 118 8.47 7.03 -3.30
N CYS A 119 7.19 7.26 -3.56
CA CYS A 119 6.74 8.47 -4.25
C CYS A 119 5.28 8.75 -3.89
N CYS A 120 4.91 10.00 -3.98
CA CYS A 120 3.52 10.40 -3.83
C CYS A 120 3.31 11.67 -4.66
N ARG A 121 2.36 11.61 -5.60
CA ARG A 121 2.05 12.77 -6.44
C ARG A 121 0.56 12.85 -6.72
N TYR A 122 0.11 14.04 -7.07
CA TYR A 122 -1.27 14.30 -7.45
C TYR A 122 -1.29 14.89 -8.85
N GLN A 123 -2.12 14.34 -9.72
CA GLN A 123 -2.25 14.79 -11.09
C GLN A 123 -3.68 14.57 -11.59
N GLU A 124 -4.32 15.63 -12.00
CA GLU A 124 -5.65 15.59 -12.63
C GLU A 124 -6.67 14.76 -11.85
N GLY A 125 -6.76 15.00 -10.54
CA GLY A 125 -7.75 14.35 -9.68
C GLY A 125 -7.35 12.96 -9.18
N LEU A 126 -6.15 12.49 -9.48
CA LEU A 126 -5.67 11.18 -9.05
C LEU A 126 -4.40 11.31 -8.22
N TYR A 127 -4.40 10.70 -7.04
CA TYR A 127 -3.18 10.49 -6.27
C TYR A 127 -2.52 9.19 -6.71
N VAL A 128 -1.21 9.21 -6.90
CA VAL A 128 -0.42 8.02 -7.21
C VAL A 128 0.66 7.91 -6.14
N MET A 129 0.70 6.78 -5.42
CA MET A 129 1.64 6.60 -4.33
C MET A 129 2.29 5.21 -4.37
N ASN A 130 3.60 5.20 -4.13
CA ASN A 130 4.36 4.01 -3.78
C ASN A 130 4.87 4.22 -2.35
N PRO A 131 4.56 3.34 -1.40
CA PRO A 131 4.99 3.51 -0.01
C PRO A 131 6.48 3.26 0.18
N GLY A 132 7.18 2.77 -0.83
CA GLY A 132 8.57 2.32 -0.70
C GLY A 132 8.65 0.96 -0.02
N SER A 133 9.78 0.68 0.60
CA SER A 133 9.99 -0.59 1.31
C SER A 133 10.50 -0.32 2.72
N PRO A 134 9.91 -0.98 3.75
CA PRO A 134 10.44 -0.91 5.11
C PRO A 134 11.62 -1.86 5.32
N ALA A 135 11.95 -2.68 4.32
CA ALA A 135 12.97 -3.72 4.41
C ALA A 135 14.16 -3.45 3.49
N GLN A 136 13.91 -3.15 2.23
CA GLN A 136 14.93 -3.06 1.19
C GLN A 136 14.73 -1.80 0.34
N PRO A 137 14.82 -0.60 0.93
CA PRO A 137 14.61 0.63 0.17
C PRO A 137 15.73 0.86 -0.85
N ARG A 138 15.35 1.35 -2.03
CA ARG A 138 16.32 1.75 -3.06
C ARG A 138 16.50 3.26 -3.13
N ASP A 139 15.72 4.00 -2.35
CA ASP A 139 15.81 5.46 -2.24
C ASP A 139 16.51 5.92 -0.94
N GLY A 140 17.20 5.01 -0.26
CA GLY A 140 18.06 5.30 0.87
C GLY A 140 17.42 5.25 2.25
N ARG A 141 16.09 5.25 2.36
CA ARG A 141 15.41 5.21 3.66
C ARG A 141 14.21 4.28 3.64
N ARG A 142 14.09 3.52 4.71
CA ARG A 142 12.90 2.66 4.91
C ARG A 142 11.65 3.52 5.03
N SER A 143 10.55 3.04 4.47
CA SER A 143 9.33 3.83 4.44
C SER A 143 8.06 2.97 4.34
N TYR A 144 6.94 3.61 4.59
CA TYR A 144 5.60 3.10 4.35
C TYR A 144 4.70 4.28 4.05
N GLY A 145 3.43 4.03 3.77
CA GLY A 145 2.50 5.09 3.42
C GLY A 145 1.33 5.18 4.37
N ILE A 146 0.72 6.36 4.43
CA ILE A 146 -0.53 6.61 5.15
C ILE A 146 -1.46 7.36 4.20
N ILE A 147 -2.74 7.03 4.27
CA ILE A 147 -3.80 7.79 3.62
C ILE A 147 -4.76 8.23 4.71
N ASP A 148 -4.89 9.53 4.91
CA ASP A 148 -5.88 10.10 5.83
C ASP A 148 -7.04 10.65 5.02
N ILE A 149 -8.25 10.20 5.34
CA ILE A 149 -9.49 10.63 4.71
C ILE A 149 -10.31 11.34 5.77
N THR A 150 -10.56 12.62 5.57
CA THR A 150 -11.32 13.46 6.51
C THR A 150 -12.44 14.16 5.76
N PRO A 151 -13.38 14.80 6.45
CA PRO A 151 -14.39 15.63 5.78
C PRO A 151 -13.80 16.76 4.95
N SER A 152 -12.57 17.19 5.26
CA SER A 152 -11.86 18.26 4.52
C SER A 152 -11.16 17.76 3.27
N GLY A 153 -10.99 16.46 3.11
CA GLY A 153 -10.33 15.90 1.93
C GLY A 153 -9.51 14.67 2.21
N THR A 154 -8.76 14.27 1.21
CA THR A 154 -7.93 13.05 1.21
C THR A 154 -6.46 13.42 1.13
N LEU A 155 -5.65 12.84 2.00
CA LEU A 155 -4.20 13.12 2.03
C LEU A 155 -3.40 11.84 2.13
N PRO A 156 -2.84 11.36 1.00
CA PRO A 156 -1.83 10.30 1.02
C PRO A 156 -0.45 10.92 1.28
N TYR A 157 0.38 10.21 2.05
CA TYR A 157 1.76 10.66 2.26
C TYR A 157 2.66 9.48 2.64
N VAL A 158 3.95 9.66 2.39
CA VAL A 158 4.98 8.67 2.72
C VAL A 158 5.58 9.01 4.09
N VAL A 159 5.75 7.98 4.91
CA VAL A 159 6.38 8.11 6.22
C VAL A 159 7.73 7.39 6.17
N LYS A 160 8.80 8.10 6.51
CA LYS A 160 10.13 7.50 6.61
C LYS A 160 10.33 6.92 8.00
N LEU A 161 10.84 5.70 8.06
CA LEU A 161 11.20 5.08 9.33
C LEU A 161 12.52 5.66 9.82
N ASP A 162 12.69 5.69 11.13
CA ASP A 162 13.94 6.14 11.73
C ASP A 162 15.09 5.21 11.32
N PRO A 163 16.31 5.75 11.21
CA PRO A 163 17.49 4.97 10.82
C PRO A 163 17.75 3.80 11.74
#